data_aa245d5ac19a2867227e0c9dc8703592
#
_entry.id   aa245d5ac19a2867227e0c9dc8703592
#
_cell.length_a   1.000
_cell.length_b   1.000
_cell.length_c   1.000
_cell.angle_alpha   90.00
_cell.angle_beta   90.00
_cell.angle_gamma   90.00
#
_symmetry.space_group_name_H-M   'P 1'
#
loop_
_entity.id
_entity.type
_entity.pdbx_description
1 polymer ?
#
loop_
_entity_poly.entity_id
_entity_poly.type
_entity_poly.pdbx_seq_one_letter_code
_entity_poly.pdbx_strand_id
1 'polypeptide(L)'
;MSVGRSKACDIVLGYNTVSRFHAVLSKHKNGWRVTDTRSKTGTYINAEKIDKPRALADGDTIVFGNAVFVFVENAAIEPEQAPEEHVEQADGEETAPADEHADYIIDEKTGNAYRIDGLITCMIGSGDDVQIKLKRQNVSAHHAMLVFDDGTGKWSVTDMDSTYGTLLNGRPVRRMTQLDDGDTLTFRTTGGESA
;
A
#
# COMPACT_ATOMS: atom_id res chain seq x y z
N MET A 1 20.18 10.35 2.82
CA MET A 1 19.44 10.34 1.53
C MET A 1 18.00 10.69 1.81
N SER A 2 17.46 11.70 1.14
CA SER A 2 16.05 12.11 1.25
C SER A 2 15.20 11.35 0.23
N VAL A 3 14.00 10.97 0.64
CA VAL A 3 13.02 10.24 -0.19
C VAL A 3 11.75 11.07 -0.28
N GLY A 4 11.21 11.24 -1.47
CA GLY A 4 9.96 11.97 -1.64
C GLY A 4 9.61 12.26 -3.09
N ARG A 5 8.47 12.94 -3.31
CA ARG A 5 7.98 13.29 -4.64
C ARG A 5 8.67 14.52 -5.24
N SER A 6 9.37 15.31 -4.43
CA SER A 6 10.11 16.47 -4.93
C SER A 6 11.32 16.05 -5.74
N LYS A 7 11.55 16.72 -6.87
CA LYS A 7 12.79 16.56 -7.67
C LYS A 7 14.06 16.97 -6.91
N ALA A 8 13.92 17.61 -5.74
CA ALA A 8 15.02 17.95 -4.85
C ALA A 8 15.40 16.82 -3.88
N CYS A 9 14.69 15.68 -3.88
CA CYS A 9 15.05 14.52 -3.10
C CYS A 9 16.13 13.69 -3.82
N ASP A 10 16.93 12.97 -3.03
CA ASP A 10 17.94 12.03 -3.55
C ASP A 10 17.26 10.81 -4.22
N ILE A 11 16.13 10.36 -3.67
CA ILE A 11 15.27 9.34 -4.24
C ILE A 11 13.93 10.00 -4.55
N VAL A 12 13.65 10.14 -5.86
CA VAL A 12 12.41 10.78 -6.34
C VAL A 12 11.38 9.71 -6.65
N LEU A 13 10.26 9.76 -5.93
CA LEU A 13 9.12 8.85 -6.10
C LEU A 13 7.94 9.62 -6.68
N GLY A 14 7.57 9.36 -7.93
CA GLY A 14 6.57 10.11 -8.71
C GLY A 14 5.12 9.94 -8.26
N TYR A 15 4.85 9.29 -7.14
CA TYR A 15 3.51 8.95 -6.69
C TYR A 15 2.85 10.08 -5.91
N ASN A 16 1.55 10.33 -6.17
CA ASN A 16 0.78 11.38 -5.48
C ASN A 16 0.56 11.11 -3.98
N THR A 17 0.63 9.86 -3.56
CA THR A 17 0.58 9.43 -2.16
C THR A 17 1.88 9.74 -1.41
N VAL A 18 2.98 9.95 -2.12
CA VAL A 18 4.27 10.28 -1.52
C VAL A 18 4.37 11.79 -1.28
N SER A 19 4.69 12.20 -0.06
CA SER A 19 4.91 13.60 0.29
C SER A 19 6.13 14.17 -0.46
N ARG A 20 6.17 15.49 -0.69
CA ARG A 20 7.29 16.15 -1.37
C ARG A 20 8.64 15.82 -0.73
N PHE A 21 8.68 15.82 0.59
CA PHE A 21 9.74 15.28 1.42
C PHE A 21 9.06 14.28 2.35
N HIS A 22 9.28 12.99 2.15
CA HIS A 22 8.52 11.93 2.82
C HIS A 22 9.30 11.30 3.96
N ALA A 23 10.52 10.91 3.69
CA ALA A 23 11.38 10.25 4.66
C ALA A 23 12.86 10.56 4.40
N VAL A 24 13.70 10.23 5.37
CA VAL A 24 15.16 10.30 5.27
C VAL A 24 15.75 8.95 5.63
N LEU A 25 16.60 8.42 4.76
CA LEU A 25 17.47 7.28 5.01
C LEU A 25 18.84 7.78 5.45
N SER A 26 19.32 7.33 6.59
CA SER A 26 20.62 7.71 7.16
C SER A 26 21.44 6.49 7.51
N LYS A 27 22.73 6.50 7.13
CA LYS A 27 23.70 5.47 7.48
C LYS A 27 24.38 5.85 8.79
N HIS A 28 24.38 4.95 9.74
CA HIS A 28 25.05 5.06 11.04
C HIS A 28 26.09 3.95 11.20
N LYS A 29 26.87 4.01 12.29
CA LYS A 29 27.87 2.96 12.60
C LYS A 29 27.24 1.56 12.72
N ASN A 30 25.98 1.50 13.15
CA ASN A 30 25.24 0.26 13.41
C ASN A 30 24.19 -0.03 12.31
N GLY A 31 24.43 0.38 11.07
CA GLY A 31 23.52 0.12 9.93
C GLY A 31 22.69 1.33 9.52
N TRP A 32 21.70 1.07 8.70
CA TRP A 32 20.80 2.09 8.14
C TRP A 32 19.60 2.36 9.06
N ARG A 33 19.09 3.58 8.96
CA ARG A 33 17.84 3.98 9.62
C ARG A 33 16.98 4.76 8.66
N VAL A 34 15.67 4.60 8.80
CA VAL A 34 14.67 5.43 8.13
C VAL A 34 13.95 6.31 9.17
N THR A 35 13.68 7.54 8.78
CA THR A 35 12.95 8.52 9.60
C THR A 35 11.87 9.14 8.75
N ASP A 36 10.61 9.04 9.16
CA ASP A 36 9.50 9.75 8.54
C ASP A 36 9.61 11.26 8.83
N THR A 37 9.43 12.10 7.81
CA THR A 37 9.52 13.56 7.95
C THR A 37 8.15 14.23 8.11
N ARG A 38 7.23 13.59 8.82
CA ARG A 38 5.82 13.97 8.95
C ARG A 38 5.11 13.92 7.62
N SER A 39 5.30 12.81 6.93
CA SER A 39 4.64 12.56 5.66
C SER A 39 3.11 12.45 5.84
N LYS A 40 2.35 12.74 4.78
CA LYS A 40 0.88 12.71 4.84
C LYS A 40 0.34 11.30 5.08
N THR A 41 0.93 10.30 4.43
CA THR A 41 0.49 8.90 4.48
C THR A 41 1.25 8.07 5.52
N GLY A 42 2.39 8.56 6.01
CA GLY A 42 3.29 7.83 6.90
C GLY A 42 4.27 6.94 6.13
N THR A 43 5.30 6.50 6.84
CA THR A 43 6.28 5.50 6.41
C THR A 43 6.04 4.23 7.21
N TYR A 44 6.10 3.08 6.53
CA TYR A 44 5.91 1.78 7.18
C TYR A 44 7.13 0.90 6.93
N ILE A 45 7.47 0.06 7.93
CA ILE A 45 8.47 -0.99 7.83
C ILE A 45 7.82 -2.28 8.28
N ASN A 46 7.89 -3.32 7.43
CA ASN A 46 7.29 -4.63 7.69
C ASN A 46 5.85 -4.48 8.20
N ALA A 47 5.09 -3.64 7.47
CA ALA A 47 3.69 -3.38 7.79
C ALA A 47 3.43 -2.55 9.07
N GLU A 48 4.45 -2.11 9.80
CA GLU A 48 4.32 -1.29 11.01
C GLU A 48 4.63 0.19 10.69
N LYS A 49 3.67 1.09 10.96
CA LYS A 49 3.87 2.55 10.81
C LYS A 49 4.92 3.03 11.78
N ILE A 50 5.90 3.77 11.30
CA ILE A 50 6.93 4.32 12.17
C ILE A 50 6.58 5.75 12.61
N ASP A 51 6.75 6.03 13.89
CA ASP A 51 6.63 7.36 14.51
C ASP A 51 7.99 7.92 14.95
N LYS A 52 9.02 7.08 14.94
CA LYS A 52 10.40 7.38 15.36
C LYS A 52 11.39 6.78 14.37
N PRO A 53 12.65 7.27 14.35
CA PRO A 53 13.69 6.65 13.54
C PRO A 53 13.80 5.15 13.81
N ARG A 54 13.64 4.32 12.76
CA ARG A 54 13.70 2.87 12.82
C ARG A 54 14.96 2.36 12.14
N ALA A 55 15.68 1.43 12.77
CA ALA A 55 16.75 0.71 12.11
C ALA A 55 16.20 -0.23 11.04
N LEU A 56 16.94 -0.36 9.95
CA LEU A 56 16.62 -1.27 8.85
C LEU A 56 17.50 -2.51 8.95
N ALA A 57 16.89 -3.66 8.75
CA ALA A 57 17.56 -4.93 8.56
C ALA A 57 17.46 -5.36 7.08
N ASP A 58 18.39 -6.21 6.66
CA ASP A 58 18.35 -6.82 5.34
C ASP A 58 17.02 -7.57 5.13
N GLY A 59 16.36 -7.34 3.99
CA GLY A 59 15.05 -7.89 3.69
C GLY A 59 13.86 -7.09 4.22
N ASP A 60 14.08 -5.98 4.99
CA ASP A 60 12.96 -5.17 5.46
C ASP A 60 12.18 -4.53 4.31
N THR A 61 10.86 -4.67 4.34
CA THR A 61 9.96 -3.99 3.42
C THR A 61 9.67 -2.57 3.92
N ILE A 62 9.96 -1.57 3.08
CA ILE A 62 9.71 -0.15 3.38
C ILE A 62 8.62 0.37 2.46
N VAL A 63 7.61 1.04 3.03
CA VAL A 63 6.50 1.61 2.27
C VAL A 63 6.44 3.13 2.47
N PHE A 64 6.46 3.87 1.35
CA PHE A 64 6.26 5.32 1.30
C PHE A 64 5.00 5.63 0.49
N GLY A 65 3.87 5.86 1.16
CA GLY A 65 2.59 5.99 0.46
C GLY A 65 2.16 4.66 -0.18
N ASN A 66 2.17 4.59 -1.52
CA ASN A 66 1.95 3.37 -2.30
C ASN A 66 3.24 2.82 -2.95
N ALA A 67 4.38 3.42 -2.67
CA ALA A 67 5.67 2.94 -3.17
C ALA A 67 6.29 1.97 -2.16
N VAL A 68 6.61 0.77 -2.61
CA VAL A 68 7.16 -0.32 -1.80
C VAL A 68 8.56 -0.64 -2.24
N PHE A 69 9.44 -0.85 -1.27
CA PHE A 69 10.85 -1.20 -1.49
C PHE A 69 11.25 -2.29 -0.51
N VAL A 70 12.13 -3.16 -0.94
CA VAL A 70 12.87 -4.06 -0.06
C VAL A 70 14.23 -3.42 0.21
N PHE A 71 14.61 -3.31 1.47
CA PHE A 71 15.93 -2.87 1.85
C PHE A 71 16.90 -4.04 1.73
N VAL A 72 17.95 -3.88 0.93
CA VAL A 72 19.02 -4.88 0.79
C VAL A 72 20.35 -4.23 1.16
N GLU A 73 21.00 -4.76 2.19
CA GLU A 73 22.32 -4.32 2.60
C GLU A 73 23.39 -5.10 1.82
N ASN A 74 24.23 -4.39 1.08
CA ASN A 74 25.30 -4.96 0.24
C ASN A 74 24.85 -5.73 -1.03
N ALA A 75 23.75 -5.36 -1.64
CA ALA A 75 23.43 -5.83 -2.98
C ALA A 75 24.56 -5.40 -3.95
N ALA A 76 25.25 -6.36 -4.56
CA ALA A 76 25.93 -6.13 -5.82
C ALA A 76 24.83 -5.91 -6.86
N ILE A 77 24.49 -4.65 -7.11
CA ILE A 77 23.48 -4.31 -8.13
C ILE A 77 24.15 -4.54 -9.47
N GLU A 78 23.93 -5.70 -10.08
CA GLU A 78 23.95 -5.76 -11.54
C GLU A 78 22.74 -4.92 -11.98
N PRO A 79 22.90 -4.00 -12.95
CA PRO A 79 21.77 -3.20 -13.42
C PRO A 79 20.83 -4.11 -14.21
N GLU A 80 19.95 -4.79 -13.52
CA GLU A 80 18.81 -5.42 -14.13
C GLU A 80 17.87 -4.30 -14.58
N GLN A 81 17.58 -4.30 -15.87
CA GLN A 81 16.74 -3.32 -16.56
C GLN A 81 15.49 -3.09 -15.74
N ALA A 82 15.23 -1.83 -15.40
CA ALA A 82 13.99 -1.43 -14.79
C ALA A 82 12.83 -2.08 -15.56
N PRO A 83 11.88 -2.72 -14.88
CA PRO A 83 10.66 -3.16 -15.55
C PRO A 83 10.01 -1.91 -16.15
N GLU A 84 9.88 -1.88 -17.46
CA GLU A 84 9.12 -0.86 -18.16
C GLU A 84 7.74 -0.84 -17.54
N GLU A 85 7.32 0.35 -17.06
CA GLU A 85 5.98 0.59 -16.55
C GLU A 85 4.97 0.22 -17.63
N HIS A 86 4.48 -0.98 -17.61
CA HIS A 86 3.20 -1.26 -18.21
C HIS A 86 2.12 -0.75 -17.26
N VAL A 87 1.83 0.55 -17.38
CA VAL A 87 0.55 1.09 -16.98
C VAL A 87 -0.46 0.60 -17.99
N GLU A 88 -0.87 -0.65 -17.91
CA GLU A 88 -2.13 -1.06 -18.51
C GLU A 88 -3.24 -0.48 -17.63
N GLN A 89 -3.83 0.56 -18.14
CA GLN A 89 -5.14 1.01 -17.70
C GLN A 89 -6.11 -0.15 -17.99
N ALA A 90 -6.45 -0.89 -16.94
CA ALA A 90 -7.54 -1.83 -17.01
C ALA A 90 -8.86 -1.03 -17.00
N ASP A 91 -9.21 -0.50 -18.17
CA ASP A 91 -10.60 -0.22 -18.54
C ASP A 91 -11.19 -1.54 -19.01
N GLY A 92 -12.16 -2.06 -18.27
CA GLY A 92 -13.02 -3.06 -18.85
C GLY A 92 -13.26 -4.30 -18.02
N GLU A 93 -14.50 -4.57 -17.90
CA GLU A 93 -15.14 -5.83 -17.61
C GLU A 93 -14.27 -7.03 -18.01
N GLU A 94 -13.67 -7.68 -17.03
CA GLU A 94 -13.19 -9.03 -17.22
C GLU A 94 -13.87 -9.92 -16.17
N THR A 95 -14.89 -10.64 -16.62
CA THR A 95 -15.39 -11.81 -15.92
C THR A 95 -14.26 -12.83 -15.86
N ALA A 96 -13.69 -13.01 -14.67
CA ALA A 96 -12.51 -13.82 -14.43
C ALA A 96 -12.69 -15.26 -14.90
N PRO A 97 -11.71 -15.86 -15.60
CA PRO A 97 -11.51 -17.29 -15.59
C PRO A 97 -10.96 -17.63 -14.19
N ALA A 98 -11.56 -18.62 -13.54
CA ALA A 98 -11.14 -19.12 -12.26
C ALA A 98 -9.72 -19.72 -12.38
N ASP A 99 -8.72 -18.94 -12.01
CA ASP A 99 -7.41 -19.44 -11.68
C ASP A 99 -7.49 -19.82 -10.19
N GLU A 100 -7.52 -21.12 -9.87
CA GLU A 100 -7.81 -21.65 -8.53
C GLU A 100 -6.80 -21.21 -7.45
N HIS A 101 -5.80 -20.39 -7.80
CA HIS A 101 -4.71 -19.98 -6.92
C HIS A 101 -4.42 -18.49 -6.92
N ALA A 102 -5.30 -17.67 -7.49
CA ALA A 102 -5.10 -16.23 -7.54
C ALA A 102 -5.89 -15.50 -6.43
N ASP A 103 -5.27 -14.49 -5.80
CA ASP A 103 -5.91 -13.65 -4.79
C ASP A 103 -6.78 -12.58 -5.44
N TYR A 104 -8.02 -12.45 -5.00
CA TYR A 104 -8.98 -11.46 -5.50
C TYR A 104 -9.64 -10.68 -4.37
N ILE A 105 -9.93 -9.41 -4.65
CA ILE A 105 -10.90 -8.61 -3.89
C ILE A 105 -12.16 -8.51 -4.74
N ILE A 106 -13.30 -8.91 -4.17
CA ILE A 106 -14.59 -8.87 -4.86
C ILE A 106 -15.43 -7.74 -4.27
N ASP A 107 -15.89 -6.82 -5.11
CA ASP A 107 -16.86 -5.82 -4.72
C ASP A 107 -18.27 -6.44 -4.75
N GLU A 108 -18.80 -6.77 -3.56
CA GLU A 108 -20.10 -7.43 -3.41
C GLU A 108 -21.28 -6.65 -4.01
N LYS A 109 -21.18 -5.33 -4.14
CA LYS A 109 -22.25 -4.49 -4.70
C LYS A 109 -22.29 -4.50 -6.23
N THR A 110 -21.13 -4.60 -6.86
CA THR A 110 -21.02 -4.56 -8.33
C THR A 110 -20.72 -5.92 -8.92
N GLY A 111 -20.23 -6.86 -8.12
CA GLY A 111 -19.75 -8.17 -8.56
C GLY A 111 -18.38 -8.13 -9.24
N ASN A 112 -17.73 -6.95 -9.27
CA ASN A 112 -16.42 -6.83 -9.89
C ASN A 112 -15.35 -7.54 -9.04
N ALA A 113 -14.55 -8.37 -9.67
CA ALA A 113 -13.39 -9.00 -9.07
C ALA A 113 -12.11 -8.26 -9.49
N TYR A 114 -11.31 -7.88 -8.52
CA TYR A 114 -10.01 -7.24 -8.73
C TYR A 114 -8.92 -8.21 -8.35
N ARG A 115 -8.11 -8.61 -9.32
CA ARG A 115 -6.98 -9.51 -9.11
C ARG A 115 -5.85 -8.76 -8.39
N ILE A 116 -5.34 -9.31 -7.29
CA ILE A 116 -4.31 -8.70 -6.47
C ILE A 116 -3.04 -9.55 -6.33
N ASP A 117 -3.07 -10.81 -6.77
CA ASP A 117 -1.88 -11.66 -6.79
C ASP A 117 -0.77 -11.05 -7.66
N GLY A 118 0.46 -11.24 -7.26
CA GLY A 118 1.62 -10.61 -7.88
C GLY A 118 1.83 -9.14 -7.52
N LEU A 119 0.89 -8.52 -6.78
CA LEU A 119 1.09 -7.20 -6.20
C LEU A 119 1.71 -7.33 -4.80
N ILE A 120 2.62 -6.42 -4.47
CA ILE A 120 3.15 -6.29 -3.09
C ILE A 120 2.25 -5.35 -2.28
N THR A 121 1.63 -4.39 -2.96
CA THR A 121 0.63 -3.50 -2.34
C THR A 121 -0.50 -3.21 -3.30
N CYS A 122 -1.68 -2.97 -2.73
CA CYS A 122 -2.85 -2.56 -3.47
C CYS A 122 -3.57 -1.44 -2.73
N MET A 123 -3.68 -0.27 -3.36
CA MET A 123 -4.42 0.87 -2.82
C MET A 123 -5.87 0.81 -3.25
N ILE A 124 -6.78 0.99 -2.29
CA ILE A 124 -8.23 1.05 -2.50
C ILE A 124 -8.71 2.48 -2.23
N GLY A 125 -9.47 3.05 -3.13
CA GLY A 125 -9.99 4.41 -2.96
C GLY A 125 -10.84 4.90 -4.11
N SER A 126 -11.20 6.19 -4.09
CA SER A 126 -11.94 6.86 -5.18
C SER A 126 -11.02 7.69 -6.09
N GLY A 127 -9.73 7.80 -5.77
CA GLY A 127 -8.72 8.53 -6.54
C GLY A 127 -8.45 7.92 -7.91
N ASP A 128 -7.72 8.65 -8.75
CA ASP A 128 -7.34 8.17 -10.09
C ASP A 128 -6.03 7.37 -10.07
N ASP A 129 -5.31 7.42 -8.96
CA ASP A 129 -3.99 6.81 -8.74
C ASP A 129 -4.05 5.59 -7.79
N VAL A 130 -5.17 4.89 -7.75
CA VAL A 130 -5.38 3.68 -6.94
C VAL A 130 -5.60 2.46 -7.82
N GLN A 131 -5.19 1.28 -7.35
CA GLN A 131 -5.36 0.02 -8.08
C GLN A 131 -6.83 -0.45 -8.06
N ILE A 132 -7.49 -0.34 -6.91
CA ILE A 132 -8.93 -0.66 -6.80
C ILE A 132 -9.71 0.64 -6.65
N LYS A 133 -10.35 1.06 -7.75
CA LYS A 133 -11.11 2.30 -7.80
C LYS A 133 -12.57 2.09 -7.47
N LEU A 134 -13.00 2.59 -6.32
CA LEU A 134 -14.38 2.56 -5.86
C LEU A 134 -15.01 3.96 -6.03
N LYS A 135 -15.76 4.18 -7.10
CA LYS A 135 -16.46 5.45 -7.39
C LYS A 135 -17.68 5.62 -6.47
N ARG A 136 -17.45 5.86 -5.17
CA ARG A 136 -18.49 6.04 -4.16
C ARG A 136 -18.21 7.30 -3.35
N GLN A 137 -19.27 8.08 -3.04
CA GLN A 137 -19.14 9.39 -2.36
C GLN A 137 -18.45 9.33 -0.99
N ASN A 138 -18.49 8.17 -0.34
CA ASN A 138 -17.99 7.97 1.01
C ASN A 138 -16.63 7.28 1.06
N VAL A 139 -16.04 7.02 -0.09
CA VAL A 139 -14.70 6.44 -0.19
C VAL A 139 -13.71 7.58 -0.41
N SER A 140 -12.73 7.70 0.47
CA SER A 140 -11.64 8.67 0.33
C SER A 140 -10.79 8.37 -0.92
N ALA A 141 -10.11 9.38 -1.47
CA ALA A 141 -9.24 9.19 -2.64
C ALA A 141 -8.23 8.04 -2.42
N HIS A 142 -7.61 8.01 -1.25
CA HIS A 142 -6.83 6.89 -0.72
C HIS A 142 -7.51 6.46 0.57
N HIS A 143 -8.22 5.33 0.55
CA HIS A 143 -9.05 4.92 1.68
C HIS A 143 -8.37 3.85 2.53
N ALA A 144 -7.94 2.78 1.91
CA ALA A 144 -7.25 1.69 2.56
C ALA A 144 -6.11 1.15 1.67
N MET A 145 -5.14 0.55 2.27
CA MET A 145 -4.02 -0.09 1.58
C MET A 145 -3.92 -1.55 2.03
N LEU A 146 -3.79 -2.43 1.05
CA LEU A 146 -3.42 -3.82 1.27
C LEU A 146 -1.91 -3.97 1.08
N VAL A 147 -1.29 -4.80 1.89
CA VAL A 147 0.14 -5.13 1.82
C VAL A 147 0.28 -6.64 1.90
N PHE A 148 0.97 -7.22 0.93
CA PHE A 148 1.33 -8.63 0.94
C PHE A 148 2.62 -8.83 1.73
N ASP A 149 2.65 -9.84 2.57
CA ASP A 149 3.83 -10.24 3.33
C ASP A 149 4.34 -11.58 2.77
N ASP A 150 5.42 -11.51 1.99
CA ASP A 150 6.05 -12.69 1.39
C ASP A 150 6.51 -13.72 2.43
N GLY A 151 6.86 -13.27 3.64
CA GLY A 151 7.32 -14.16 4.71
C GLY A 151 6.22 -15.04 5.28
N THR A 152 4.99 -14.51 5.32
CA THR A 152 3.80 -15.23 5.82
C THR A 152 2.87 -15.72 4.71
N GLY A 153 3.06 -15.21 3.48
CA GLY A 153 2.17 -15.49 2.34
C GLY A 153 0.76 -14.91 2.53
N LYS A 154 0.62 -13.82 3.30
CA LYS A 154 -0.69 -13.27 3.64
C LYS A 154 -0.78 -11.78 3.35
N TRP A 155 -1.99 -11.35 3.03
CA TRP A 155 -2.34 -9.95 2.92
C TRP A 155 -2.66 -9.33 4.28
N SER A 156 -2.38 -8.04 4.41
CA SER A 156 -2.79 -7.22 5.55
C SER A 156 -3.44 -5.95 5.05
N VAL A 157 -4.41 -5.40 5.80
CA VAL A 157 -5.07 -4.14 5.49
C VAL A 157 -4.73 -3.07 6.51
N THR A 158 -4.57 -1.83 6.05
CA THR A 158 -4.49 -0.63 6.89
C THR A 158 -5.40 0.46 6.37
N ASP A 159 -6.05 1.20 7.27
CA ASP A 159 -6.80 2.40 6.93
C ASP A 159 -5.84 3.57 6.70
N MET A 160 -6.07 4.35 5.65
CA MET A 160 -5.19 5.45 5.23
C MET A 160 -5.69 6.82 5.74
N ASP A 161 -6.07 6.89 7.01
CA ASP A 161 -6.73 8.06 7.62
C ASP A 161 -7.97 8.48 6.81
N SER A 162 -8.76 7.49 6.41
CA SER A 162 -9.96 7.73 5.63
C SER A 162 -11.01 8.50 6.44
N THR A 163 -11.88 9.26 5.77
CA THR A 163 -12.86 10.12 6.43
C THR A 163 -13.82 9.36 7.35
N TYR A 164 -14.20 8.14 6.98
CA TYR A 164 -15.19 7.35 7.70
C TYR A 164 -14.65 6.05 8.30
N GLY A 165 -13.43 5.68 7.96
CA GLY A 165 -12.75 4.49 8.45
C GLY A 165 -13.09 3.21 7.68
N THR A 166 -12.18 2.26 7.80
CA THR A 166 -12.29 0.91 7.25
C THR A 166 -12.69 -0.07 8.34
N LEU A 167 -13.59 -1.00 8.04
CA LEU A 167 -13.93 -2.11 8.92
C LEU A 167 -13.46 -3.42 8.28
N LEU A 168 -12.95 -4.32 9.11
CA LEU A 168 -12.71 -5.72 8.77
C LEU A 168 -13.69 -6.57 9.58
N ASN A 169 -14.55 -7.31 8.89
CA ASN A 169 -15.61 -8.13 9.52
C ASN A 169 -16.43 -7.34 10.55
N GLY A 170 -16.77 -6.07 10.22
CA GLY A 170 -17.53 -5.17 11.08
C GLY A 170 -16.70 -4.52 12.21
N ARG A 171 -15.41 -4.81 12.36
CA ARG A 171 -14.54 -4.22 13.39
C ARG A 171 -13.63 -3.14 12.79
N PRO A 172 -13.46 -1.97 13.44
CA PRO A 172 -12.60 -0.90 12.92
C PRO A 172 -11.14 -1.33 12.79
N VAL A 173 -10.57 -1.11 11.62
CA VAL A 173 -9.14 -1.28 11.34
C VAL A 173 -8.40 -0.06 11.92
N ARG A 174 -7.77 -0.21 13.08
CA ARG A 174 -7.02 0.87 13.76
C ARG A 174 -5.52 0.77 13.58
N ARG A 175 -5.06 -0.36 13.10
CA ARG A 175 -3.67 -0.68 12.79
C ARG A 175 -3.68 -1.71 11.67
N MET A 176 -2.54 -1.92 11.05
CA MET A 176 -2.41 -2.98 10.05
C MET A 176 -2.90 -4.30 10.66
N THR A 177 -3.82 -4.94 9.96
CA THR A 177 -4.49 -6.16 10.39
C THR A 177 -4.42 -7.18 9.27
N GLN A 178 -3.97 -8.38 9.60
CA GLN A 178 -3.87 -9.49 8.65
C GLN A 178 -5.27 -9.91 8.17
N LEU A 179 -5.35 -10.28 6.90
CA LEU A 179 -6.55 -10.79 6.24
C LEU A 179 -6.46 -12.30 6.14
N ASP A 180 -7.61 -12.93 6.31
CA ASP A 180 -7.81 -14.34 6.00
C ASP A 180 -8.80 -14.46 4.82
N ASP A 181 -8.79 -15.61 4.16
CA ASP A 181 -9.71 -15.87 3.06
C ASP A 181 -11.18 -15.77 3.53
N GLY A 182 -12.01 -15.12 2.72
CA GLY A 182 -13.41 -14.83 3.05
C GLY A 182 -13.62 -13.62 3.98
N ASP A 183 -12.56 -12.90 4.37
CA ASP A 183 -12.71 -11.66 5.14
C ASP A 183 -13.42 -10.58 4.34
N THR A 184 -14.29 -9.81 5.03
CA THR A 184 -15.05 -8.71 4.43
C THR A 184 -14.51 -7.36 4.86
N LEU A 185 -14.07 -6.54 3.89
CA LEU A 185 -13.71 -5.14 4.08
C LEU A 185 -14.92 -4.25 3.82
N THR A 186 -15.26 -3.41 4.79
CA THR A 186 -16.36 -2.44 4.66
C THR A 186 -15.83 -1.02 4.82
N PHE A 187 -16.14 -0.17 3.86
CA PHE A 187 -15.86 1.26 3.92
C PHE A 187 -17.07 1.98 4.45
N ARG A 188 -16.95 2.63 5.63
CA ARG A 188 -18.08 3.24 6.33
C ARG A 188 -18.66 4.42 5.57
N THR A 189 -19.97 4.64 5.74
CA THR A 189 -20.73 5.77 5.20
C THR A 189 -21.29 6.63 6.33
N THR A 190 -21.58 7.91 6.06
CA THR A 190 -22.36 8.75 6.98
C THR A 190 -23.76 8.16 7.14
N GLY A 191 -24.12 7.71 8.35
CA GLY A 191 -25.51 7.32 8.65
C GLY A 191 -25.75 5.88 9.04
N GLY A 192 -24.71 5.14 9.46
CA GLY A 192 -24.92 3.82 10.09
C GLY A 192 -25.29 2.67 9.15
N GLU A 193 -25.44 2.90 7.86
CA GLU A 193 -25.61 1.84 6.88
C GLU A 193 -24.26 1.50 6.27
N SER A 194 -23.90 0.23 6.34
CA SER A 194 -22.70 -0.34 5.71
C SER A 194 -22.86 -0.33 4.20
N ALA A 195 -21.83 0.13 3.50
CA ALA A 195 -21.78 0.08 2.05
C ALA A 195 -21.06 -1.19 1.60
#